data_06d53dead522e507fa4f38f9bdf7fc85
#
_entry.id   06d53dead522e507fa4f38f9bdf7fc85
#
_cell.length_a   1.000
_cell.length_b   1.000
_cell.length_c   1.000
_cell.angle_alpha   90.00
_cell.angle_beta   90.00
_cell.angle_gamma   90.00
#
_symmetry.space_group_name_H-M   'P 1'
#
loop_
_entity.id
_entity.type
_entity.pdbx_description
1 polymer ?
#
loop_
_entity_poly.entity_id
_entity_poly.type
_entity_poly.pdbx_seq_one_letter_code
_entity_poly.pdbx_strand_id
1 'polypeptide(L)'
;MKKIPTILIAAAAAVAAFFLLTAGKKDDDGVITLYGNVDIRQVDMSFRVPGTLKEMFFEEGERVQKGDLLAALDDEDYRRTYEKSLAEIKRCEAQLREAVSLLETNLPLCKQKISSERSCISYANARDEAAAAVEAAKSAGRYEKNQLEYTKIYAP
;
A
#
# COMPACT_ATOMS: atom_id res chain seq x y z
N MET A 1 54.33 -0.09 -85.07
CA MET A 1 53.16 -0.90 -84.65
C MET A 1 53.42 -1.43 -83.23
N LYS A 2 53.39 -0.55 -82.18
CA LYS A 2 53.64 -0.94 -80.77
C LYS A 2 52.75 -0.19 -79.76
N LYS A 3 51.58 0.32 -80.16
CA LYS A 3 50.72 1.10 -79.25
C LYS A 3 49.44 0.38 -78.71
N ILE A 4 49.18 -0.83 -79.19
CA ILE A 4 48.03 -1.63 -78.85
C ILE A 4 48.12 -2.21 -77.40
N PRO A 5 49.27 -2.71 -76.91
CA PRO A 5 49.36 -3.29 -75.57
C PRO A 5 49.22 -2.25 -74.46
N THR A 6 49.60 -0.99 -74.68
CA THR A 6 49.49 0.08 -73.66
C THR A 6 48.07 0.55 -73.44
N ILE A 7 47.21 0.57 -74.45
CA ILE A 7 45.83 0.89 -74.39
C ILE A 7 45.02 -0.18 -73.60
N LEU A 8 45.39 -1.46 -73.84
CA LEU A 8 44.74 -2.58 -73.13
C LEU A 8 45.10 -2.61 -71.62
N ILE A 9 46.31 -2.24 -71.25
CA ILE A 9 46.74 -2.16 -69.86
C ILE A 9 46.04 -0.97 -69.17
N ALA A 10 45.89 0.18 -69.84
CA ALA A 10 45.17 1.35 -69.31
C ALA A 10 43.70 1.05 -69.13
N ALA A 11 43.07 0.32 -70.04
CA ALA A 11 41.68 -0.08 -69.91
C ALA A 11 41.48 -1.09 -68.77
N ALA A 12 42.35 -2.03 -68.56
CA ALA A 12 42.30 -3.01 -67.46
C ALA A 12 42.53 -2.32 -66.13
N ALA A 13 43.42 -1.31 -66.03
CA ALA A 13 43.61 -0.52 -64.81
C ALA A 13 42.41 0.35 -64.47
N ALA A 14 41.73 0.94 -65.47
CA ALA A 14 40.53 1.71 -65.27
C ALA A 14 39.33 0.86 -64.75
N VAL A 15 39.18 -0.35 -65.31
CA VAL A 15 38.15 -1.31 -64.84
C VAL A 15 38.45 -1.79 -63.42
N ALA A 16 39.70 -2.07 -63.08
CA ALA A 16 40.10 -2.47 -61.75
C ALA A 16 39.88 -1.32 -60.70
N ALA A 17 40.22 -0.08 -61.10
CA ALA A 17 39.96 1.09 -60.25
C ALA A 17 38.45 1.35 -60.05
N PHE A 18 37.65 1.18 -61.07
CA PHE A 18 36.18 1.30 -60.98
C PHE A 18 35.59 0.24 -60.06
N PHE A 19 36.11 -1.01 -60.11
CA PHE A 19 35.66 -2.10 -59.26
C PHE A 19 36.08 -1.89 -57.80
N LEU A 20 37.27 -1.34 -57.55
CA LEU A 20 37.72 -0.99 -56.21
C LEU A 20 36.95 0.16 -55.59
N LEU A 21 36.51 1.14 -56.38
CA LEU A 21 35.73 2.28 -55.96
C LEU A 21 34.24 1.90 -55.67
N THR A 22 33.73 0.88 -56.36
CA THR A 22 32.35 0.40 -56.14
C THR A 22 32.27 -0.67 -55.08
N ALA A 23 33.33 -1.46 -54.86
CA ALA A 23 33.38 -2.49 -53.79
C ALA A 23 33.48 -1.91 -52.38
N GLY A 24 33.77 -0.60 -52.24
CA GLY A 24 33.88 0.07 -50.93
C GLY A 24 32.58 0.60 -50.34
N LYS A 25 31.45 0.51 -51.05
CA LYS A 25 30.14 0.81 -50.46
C LYS A 25 29.66 -0.45 -49.69
N LYS A 26 30.08 -0.58 -48.43
CA LYS A 26 29.33 -1.35 -47.48
C LYS A 26 27.97 -0.64 -47.38
N ASP A 27 26.93 -1.29 -47.82
CA ASP A 27 25.55 -0.91 -47.43
C ASP A 27 25.57 -0.97 -45.91
N ASP A 28 25.43 0.19 -45.32
CA ASP A 28 25.17 0.35 -43.88
C ASP A 28 23.76 -0.25 -43.72
N ASP A 29 23.71 -1.55 -43.38
CA ASP A 29 22.46 -2.22 -43.01
C ASP A 29 21.82 -1.32 -42.02
N GLY A 30 20.70 -0.71 -42.38
CA GLY A 30 20.00 0.33 -41.64
C GLY A 30 19.57 -0.08 -40.22
N VAL A 31 20.53 -0.55 -39.43
CA VAL A 31 20.37 -0.84 -38.01
C VAL A 31 20.33 0.48 -37.28
N ILE A 32 19.12 0.92 -36.95
CA ILE A 32 18.90 2.05 -36.08
C ILE A 32 19.19 1.60 -34.66
N THR A 33 20.37 1.93 -34.14
CA THR A 33 20.70 1.70 -32.74
C THR A 33 20.05 2.79 -31.90
N LEU A 34 18.97 2.44 -31.20
CA LEU A 34 18.32 3.33 -30.25
C LEU A 34 18.98 3.13 -28.88
N TYR A 35 19.48 4.20 -28.32
CA TYR A 35 19.95 4.26 -26.93
C TYR A 35 18.78 4.75 -26.06
N GLY A 36 18.39 3.94 -25.10
CA GLY A 36 17.34 4.29 -24.13
C GLY A 36 17.72 3.78 -22.75
N ASN A 37 17.34 4.54 -21.72
CA ASN A 37 17.38 4.05 -20.36
C ASN A 37 16.09 3.28 -20.08
N VAL A 38 16.22 2.09 -19.52
CA VAL A 38 15.08 1.38 -18.92
C VAL A 38 14.96 1.89 -17.51
N ASP A 39 13.94 2.70 -17.26
CA ASP A 39 13.60 3.14 -15.91
C ASP A 39 12.74 2.07 -15.26
N ILE A 40 13.29 1.41 -14.24
CA ILE A 40 12.60 0.39 -13.45
C ILE A 40 12.14 1.08 -12.17
N ARG A 41 10.84 1.16 -11.97
CA ARG A 41 10.27 1.61 -10.69
C ARG A 41 10.44 0.51 -9.66
N GLN A 42 11.23 0.77 -8.66
CA GLN A 42 11.38 -0.10 -7.49
C GLN A 42 10.56 0.48 -6.34
N VAL A 43 9.86 -0.38 -5.62
CA VAL A 43 9.10 -0.02 -4.42
C VAL A 43 9.61 -0.88 -3.27
N ASP A 44 10.26 -0.24 -2.32
CA ASP A 44 10.70 -0.89 -1.09
C ASP A 44 9.53 -0.92 -0.09
N MET A 45 9.20 -2.11 0.38
CA MET A 45 8.09 -2.33 1.30
C MET A 45 8.60 -2.74 2.67
N SER A 46 7.99 -2.20 3.73
CA SER A 46 8.33 -2.54 5.11
C SER A 46 7.08 -2.65 5.97
N PHE A 47 7.17 -3.45 7.03
CA PHE A 47 6.12 -3.49 8.05
C PHE A 47 6.11 -2.19 8.86
N ARG A 48 4.92 -1.73 9.22
CA ARG A 48 4.74 -0.52 10.04
C ARG A 48 4.77 -0.82 11.54
N VAL A 49 4.75 -2.11 11.90
CA VAL A 49 4.76 -2.60 13.27
C VAL A 49 5.88 -3.60 13.45
N PRO A 50 6.50 -3.70 14.64
CA PRO A 50 7.51 -4.70 14.93
C PRO A 50 6.88 -6.09 15.03
N GLY A 51 7.65 -7.13 14.76
CA GLY A 51 7.19 -8.50 14.89
C GLY A 51 8.10 -9.51 14.23
N THR A 52 7.81 -10.79 14.44
CA THR A 52 8.51 -11.91 13.80
C THR A 52 7.80 -12.22 12.47
N LEU A 53 8.57 -12.38 11.41
CA LEU A 53 8.03 -12.82 10.13
C LEU A 53 7.49 -14.25 10.28
N LYS A 54 6.21 -14.44 9.96
CA LYS A 54 5.55 -15.74 10.04
C LYS A 54 5.60 -16.45 8.69
N GLU A 55 5.30 -15.74 7.62
CA GLU A 55 5.18 -16.33 6.29
C GLU A 55 5.47 -15.30 5.20
N MET A 56 6.13 -15.76 4.13
CA MET A 56 6.24 -15.07 2.86
C MET A 56 5.50 -15.91 1.81
N PHE A 57 4.63 -15.26 1.02
CA PHE A 57 3.75 -15.94 0.07
C PHE A 57 4.32 -15.96 -1.35
N PHE A 58 5.38 -15.22 -1.62
CA PHE A 58 6.03 -15.12 -2.93
C PHE A 58 7.55 -15.27 -2.80
N GLU A 59 8.15 -15.88 -3.80
CA GLU A 59 9.60 -16.02 -3.92
C GLU A 59 10.18 -14.95 -4.86
N GLU A 60 11.50 -14.79 -4.84
CA GLU A 60 12.20 -13.84 -5.69
C GLU A 60 12.01 -14.20 -7.18
N GLY A 61 11.60 -13.22 -7.98
CA GLY A 61 11.33 -13.39 -9.42
C GLY A 61 9.87 -13.73 -9.75
N GLU A 62 9.02 -13.97 -8.78
CA GLU A 62 7.60 -14.21 -9.02
C GLU A 62 6.85 -12.92 -9.34
N ARG A 63 5.79 -13.07 -10.14
CA ARG A 63 4.90 -11.95 -10.50
C ARG A 63 3.78 -11.84 -9.51
N VAL A 64 3.59 -10.62 -9.00
CA VAL A 64 2.51 -10.28 -8.06
C VAL A 64 1.51 -9.35 -8.72
N GLN A 65 0.27 -9.40 -8.26
CA GLN A 65 -0.79 -8.49 -8.66
C GLN A 65 -1.10 -7.51 -7.52
N LYS A 66 -1.63 -6.35 -7.88
CA LYS A 66 -2.08 -5.37 -6.89
C LYS A 66 -3.09 -6.00 -5.92
N GLY A 67 -2.78 -5.89 -4.63
CA GLY A 67 -3.61 -6.42 -3.55
C GLY A 67 -3.24 -7.83 -3.09
N ASP A 68 -2.28 -8.50 -3.72
CA ASP A 68 -1.79 -9.78 -3.24
C ASP A 68 -1.09 -9.63 -1.89
N LEU A 69 -1.33 -10.58 -0.98
CA LEU A 69 -0.66 -10.64 0.32
C LEU A 69 0.77 -11.16 0.11
N LEU A 70 1.76 -10.30 0.36
CA LEU A 70 3.17 -10.62 0.12
C LEU A 70 3.83 -11.31 1.32
N ALA A 71 3.56 -10.79 2.52
CA ALA A 71 4.13 -11.30 3.75
C ALA A 71 3.23 -11.00 4.94
N ALA A 72 3.34 -11.84 5.98
CA ALA A 72 2.63 -11.66 7.22
C ALA A 72 3.56 -11.86 8.42
N LEU A 73 3.42 -11.00 9.42
CA LEU A 73 4.02 -11.20 10.74
C LEU A 73 3.18 -12.18 11.56
N ASP A 74 3.75 -12.67 12.66
CA ASP A 74 2.95 -13.31 13.70
C ASP A 74 2.04 -12.27 14.34
N ASP A 75 0.74 -12.44 14.14
CA ASP A 75 -0.30 -11.48 14.47
C ASP A 75 -1.05 -11.83 15.77
N GLU A 76 -0.63 -12.89 16.50
CA GLU A 76 -1.40 -13.41 17.63
C GLU A 76 -1.55 -12.39 18.75
N ASP A 77 -0.48 -11.69 19.12
CA ASP A 77 -0.51 -10.67 20.18
C ASP A 77 -1.34 -9.44 19.78
N TYR A 78 -1.24 -9.01 18.51
CA TYR A 78 -2.05 -7.92 17.97
C TYR A 78 -3.53 -8.27 17.95
N ARG A 79 -3.88 -9.50 17.58
CA ARG A 79 -5.24 -10.00 17.59
C ARG A 79 -5.82 -10.04 19.00
N ARG A 80 -5.06 -10.56 19.98
CA ARG A 80 -5.46 -10.57 21.40
C ARG A 80 -5.69 -9.17 21.95
N THR A 81 -4.81 -8.22 21.58
CA THR A 81 -4.95 -6.82 22.01
C THR A 81 -6.20 -6.18 21.38
N TYR A 82 -6.46 -6.43 20.10
CA TYR A 82 -7.68 -5.99 19.44
C TYR A 82 -8.94 -6.61 20.07
N GLU A 83 -8.95 -7.92 20.37
CA GLU A 83 -10.06 -8.59 21.06
C GLU A 83 -10.33 -7.99 22.44
N LYS A 84 -9.28 -7.67 23.20
CA LYS A 84 -9.38 -6.95 24.47
C LYS A 84 -10.02 -5.58 24.30
N SER A 85 -9.66 -4.83 23.27
CA SER A 85 -10.27 -3.53 23.00
C SER A 85 -11.75 -3.65 22.62
N LEU A 86 -12.15 -4.71 21.91
CA LEU A 86 -13.55 -5.00 21.61
C LEU A 86 -14.36 -5.31 22.89
N ALA A 87 -13.77 -6.04 23.83
CA ALA A 87 -14.41 -6.29 25.14
C ALA A 87 -14.60 -5.01 25.93
N GLU A 88 -13.62 -4.09 25.88
CA GLU A 88 -13.71 -2.78 26.52
C GLU A 88 -14.81 -1.90 25.92
N ILE A 89 -14.95 -1.89 24.59
CA ILE A 89 -16.07 -1.21 23.91
C ILE A 89 -17.41 -1.73 24.44
N LYS A 90 -17.58 -3.06 24.49
CA LYS A 90 -18.83 -3.66 25.00
C LYS A 90 -19.10 -3.29 26.46
N ARG A 91 -18.07 -3.19 27.28
CA ARG A 91 -18.17 -2.75 28.68
C ARG A 91 -18.69 -1.30 28.76
N CYS A 92 -18.06 -0.39 28.00
CA CYS A 92 -18.49 1.02 27.96
C CYS A 92 -19.91 1.17 27.39
N GLU A 93 -20.27 0.40 26.38
CA GLU A 93 -21.64 0.40 25.84
C GLU A 93 -22.68 -0.11 26.85
N ALA A 94 -22.32 -1.07 27.70
CA ALA A 94 -23.20 -1.50 28.79
C ALA A 94 -23.40 -0.40 29.83
N GLN A 95 -22.34 0.31 30.18
CA GLN A 95 -22.41 1.46 31.09
C GLN A 95 -23.28 2.61 30.51
N LEU A 96 -23.12 2.87 29.20
CA LEU A 96 -23.98 3.86 28.54
C LEU A 96 -25.45 3.44 28.57
N ARG A 97 -25.77 2.17 28.30
CA ARG A 97 -27.18 1.69 28.41
C ARG A 97 -27.75 1.87 29.82
N GLU A 98 -26.93 1.61 30.84
CA GLU A 98 -27.34 1.84 32.24
C GLU A 98 -27.62 3.31 32.51
N ALA A 99 -26.70 4.22 32.13
CA ALA A 99 -26.85 5.64 32.31
C ALA A 99 -28.07 6.22 31.55
N VAL A 100 -28.31 5.73 30.32
CA VAL A 100 -29.52 6.09 29.55
C VAL A 100 -30.78 5.61 30.24
N SER A 101 -30.83 4.37 30.71
CA SER A 101 -31.98 3.82 31.43
C SER A 101 -32.29 4.60 32.70
N LEU A 102 -31.26 4.96 33.47
CA LEU A 102 -31.40 5.79 34.65
C LEU A 102 -31.96 7.18 34.33
N LEU A 103 -31.45 7.82 33.29
CA LEU A 103 -31.95 9.11 32.84
C LEU A 103 -33.41 9.01 32.38
N GLU A 104 -33.77 8.05 31.56
CA GLU A 104 -35.12 7.83 31.04
C GLU A 104 -36.11 7.55 32.15
N THR A 105 -35.73 6.72 33.12
CA THR A 105 -36.61 6.41 34.30
C THR A 105 -36.88 7.64 35.16
N ASN A 106 -35.86 8.51 35.35
CA ASN A 106 -36.00 9.69 36.21
C ASN A 106 -36.48 10.94 35.46
N LEU A 107 -36.46 10.95 34.13
CA LEU A 107 -36.87 12.10 33.32
C LEU A 107 -38.32 12.59 33.62
N PRO A 108 -39.33 11.70 33.80
CA PRO A 108 -40.69 12.14 34.20
C PRO A 108 -40.70 12.86 35.54
N LEU A 109 -39.94 12.38 36.55
CA LEU A 109 -39.83 12.96 37.87
C LEU A 109 -39.16 14.34 37.82
N CYS A 110 -38.16 14.49 36.96
CA CYS A 110 -37.52 15.77 36.70
C CYS A 110 -38.50 16.77 36.06
N LYS A 111 -39.26 16.34 35.05
CA LYS A 111 -40.28 17.19 34.40
C LYS A 111 -41.38 17.65 35.35
N GLN A 112 -41.78 16.81 36.30
CA GLN A 112 -42.79 17.13 37.32
C GLN A 112 -42.19 17.91 38.52
N LYS A 113 -40.91 18.25 38.50
CA LYS A 113 -40.19 18.93 39.60
C LYS A 113 -40.21 18.16 40.92
N ILE A 114 -40.41 16.83 40.89
CA ILE A 114 -40.36 15.97 42.07
C ILE A 114 -38.90 15.70 42.47
N SER A 115 -38.01 15.50 41.49
CA SER A 115 -36.58 15.38 41.72
C SER A 115 -35.90 16.74 41.79
N SER A 116 -34.79 16.83 42.53
CA SER A 116 -33.99 18.05 42.56
C SER A 116 -33.37 18.35 41.23
N GLU A 117 -33.23 19.62 40.87
CA GLU A 117 -32.56 20.06 39.65
C GLU A 117 -31.14 19.51 39.55
N ARG A 118 -30.40 19.47 40.67
CA ARG A 118 -29.04 18.88 40.74
C ARG A 118 -29.05 17.41 40.36
N SER A 119 -30.01 16.61 40.83
CA SER A 119 -30.13 15.20 40.48
C SER A 119 -30.40 15.00 38.99
N CYS A 120 -31.29 15.84 38.41
CA CYS A 120 -31.63 15.77 37.00
C CYS A 120 -30.40 16.07 36.09
N ILE A 121 -29.63 17.09 36.45
CA ILE A 121 -28.38 17.44 35.77
C ILE A 121 -27.37 16.29 35.94
N SER A 122 -27.29 15.67 37.12
CA SER A 122 -26.37 14.54 37.36
C SER A 122 -26.67 13.35 36.46
N TYR A 123 -27.93 12.95 36.23
CA TYR A 123 -28.29 11.88 35.32
C TYR A 123 -27.94 12.20 33.86
N ALA A 124 -28.13 13.45 33.42
CA ALA A 124 -27.76 13.88 32.09
C ALA A 124 -26.24 13.84 31.90
N ASN A 125 -25.48 14.35 32.85
CA ASN A 125 -24.02 14.34 32.81
C ASN A 125 -23.48 12.91 32.83
N ALA A 126 -24.02 12.00 33.63
CA ALA A 126 -23.61 10.60 33.66
C ALA A 126 -23.81 9.91 32.31
N ARG A 127 -24.95 10.20 31.64
CA ARG A 127 -25.18 9.68 30.27
C ARG A 127 -24.16 10.24 29.28
N ASP A 128 -23.85 11.54 29.34
CA ASP A 128 -22.90 12.20 28.43
C ASP A 128 -21.46 11.70 28.67
N GLU A 129 -21.07 11.50 29.94
CA GLU A 129 -19.80 10.91 30.32
C GLU A 129 -19.66 9.47 29.77
N ALA A 130 -20.68 8.63 29.95
CA ALA A 130 -20.70 7.28 29.44
C ALA A 130 -20.66 7.25 27.90
N ALA A 131 -21.34 8.19 27.23
CA ALA A 131 -21.28 8.31 25.77
C ALA A 131 -19.87 8.69 25.28
N ALA A 132 -19.22 9.64 25.95
CA ALA A 132 -17.84 10.01 25.64
C ALA A 132 -16.86 8.84 25.87
N ALA A 133 -17.07 8.03 26.93
CA ALA A 133 -16.27 6.85 27.20
C ALA A 133 -16.39 5.79 26.07
N VAL A 134 -17.59 5.59 25.52
CA VAL A 134 -17.80 4.70 24.36
C VAL A 134 -17.00 5.19 23.14
N GLU A 135 -17.05 6.48 22.83
CA GLU A 135 -16.32 7.03 21.69
C GLU A 135 -14.79 6.94 21.88
N ALA A 136 -14.30 7.14 23.09
CA ALA A 136 -12.89 6.95 23.43
C ALA A 136 -12.48 5.47 23.25
N ALA A 137 -13.27 4.53 23.77
CA ALA A 137 -13.01 3.10 23.62
C ALA A 137 -13.05 2.66 22.15
N LYS A 138 -13.99 3.16 21.34
CA LYS A 138 -14.05 2.90 19.89
C LYS A 138 -12.82 3.44 19.16
N SER A 139 -12.33 4.60 19.56
CA SER A 139 -11.12 5.19 18.97
C SER A 139 -9.88 4.34 19.27
N ALA A 140 -9.74 3.86 20.52
CA ALA A 140 -8.70 2.92 20.91
C ALA A 140 -8.82 1.62 20.11
N GLY A 141 -10.02 1.06 19.98
CA GLY A 141 -10.27 -0.17 19.21
C GLY A 141 -9.91 -0.02 17.72
N ARG A 142 -10.17 1.14 17.10
CA ARG A 142 -9.72 1.43 15.72
C ARG A 142 -8.19 1.45 15.61
N TYR A 143 -7.50 1.99 16.59
CA TYR A 143 -6.04 1.99 16.63
C TYR A 143 -5.50 0.56 16.65
N GLU A 144 -6.00 -0.28 17.57
CA GLU A 144 -5.56 -1.68 17.68
C GLU A 144 -5.89 -2.49 16.40
N LYS A 145 -7.03 -2.24 15.78
CA LYS A 145 -7.38 -2.85 14.51
C LYS A 145 -6.35 -2.49 13.42
N ASN A 146 -5.96 -1.22 13.33
CA ASN A 146 -4.96 -0.78 12.35
C ASN A 146 -3.60 -1.42 12.64
N GLN A 147 -3.19 -1.57 13.91
CA GLN A 147 -1.95 -2.28 14.27
C GLN A 147 -1.99 -3.72 13.77
N LEU A 148 -3.12 -4.41 13.94
CA LEU A 148 -3.32 -5.76 13.42
C LEU A 148 -3.28 -5.81 11.88
N GLU A 149 -3.86 -4.83 11.21
CA GLU A 149 -3.79 -4.74 9.74
C GLU A 149 -2.35 -4.50 9.24
N TYR A 150 -1.55 -3.76 9.99
CA TYR A 150 -0.14 -3.47 9.65
C TYR A 150 0.80 -4.66 9.83
N THR A 151 0.33 -5.79 10.39
CA THR A 151 1.07 -7.05 10.40
C THR A 151 1.11 -7.73 9.03
N LYS A 152 0.38 -7.21 8.04
CA LYS A 152 0.27 -7.78 6.70
C LYS A 152 0.73 -6.75 5.67
N ILE A 153 1.51 -7.22 4.69
CA ILE A 153 1.94 -6.39 3.56
C ILE A 153 1.25 -6.89 2.29
N TYR A 154 0.64 -5.95 1.59
CA TYR A 154 -0.02 -6.20 0.32
C TYR A 154 0.69 -5.46 -0.81
N ALA A 155 0.67 -6.03 -2.02
CA ALA A 155 1.20 -5.41 -3.22
C ALA A 155 0.42 -4.12 -3.56
N PRO A 156 1.11 -3.00 -3.91
CA PRO A 156 0.53 -1.69 -4.16
C PRO A 156 -0.28 -1.57 -5.46
#